data_ecab715911d0740f848a51fee219dbde
#
_entry.id   ecab715911d0740f848a51fee219dbde
#
_cell.length_a   1.000
_cell.length_b   1.000
_cell.length_c   1.000
_cell.angle_alpha   90.00
_cell.angle_beta   90.00
_cell.angle_gamma   90.00
#
_symmetry.space_group_name_H-M   'P 1'
#
loop_
_entity.id
_entity.type
_entity.pdbx_description
1 polymer ?
#
loop_
_entity_poly.entity_id
_entity_poly.type
_entity_poly.pdbx_seq_one_letter_code
_entity_poly.pdbx_strand_id
1 'polypeptide(L)'
;PYTTLFRSTSLLGASSAALLNALKELAHINDDIPLISPNIIEPIQKLKVNALGNHNPRLHTDEVLIALAISATTNPVSHHAYQMLDQLANCEAHSTVILSSVDANTFRKLHVHLTCEDKYQTKKLYHN
;
A
#
# COMPACT_ATOMS: atom_id res chain seq x y z
N PRO A 1 -5.62 -17.09 -7.63
CA PRO A 1 -4.78 -16.27 -6.75
C PRO A 1 -3.96 -15.26 -7.54
N TYR A 2 -3.75 -14.14 -6.94
CA TYR A 2 -3.06 -13.03 -7.55
C TYR A 2 -1.74 -12.79 -6.81
N THR A 3 -0.66 -12.69 -7.57
CA THR A 3 0.68 -12.43 -7.02
C THR A 3 1.17 -11.09 -7.55
N THR A 4 1.69 -10.24 -6.67
CA THR A 4 2.18 -8.92 -7.04
C THR A 4 3.61 -8.71 -6.55
N LEU A 5 4.37 -7.88 -7.29
CA LEU A 5 5.70 -7.47 -6.90
C LEU A 5 5.65 -6.15 -6.13
N PHE A 6 6.51 -6.04 -5.12
CA PHE A 6 6.58 -4.86 -4.28
C PHE A 6 7.58 -3.86 -4.85
N ARG A 7 7.15 -2.61 -5.00
CA ARG A 7 8.00 -1.50 -5.45
C ARG A 7 7.73 -0.28 -4.60
N SER A 8 8.80 0.42 -4.22
CA SER A 8 8.69 1.71 -3.56
C SER A 8 8.56 2.83 -4.57
N THR A 9 7.84 3.86 -4.18
CA THR A 9 7.77 5.13 -4.90
C THR A 9 8.10 6.27 -3.94
N SER A 10 8.16 7.51 -4.43
CA SER A 10 8.38 8.68 -3.57
C SER A 10 7.21 8.96 -2.64
N LEU A 11 6.01 8.51 -3.00
CA LEU A 11 4.77 8.77 -2.24
C LEU A 11 4.38 7.59 -1.35
N LEU A 12 4.65 6.38 -1.80
CA LEU A 12 4.16 5.16 -1.16
C LEU A 12 5.32 4.22 -0.87
N GLY A 13 5.22 3.48 0.23
CA GLY A 13 6.09 2.36 0.48
C GLY A 13 5.80 1.22 -0.50
N ALA A 14 6.72 0.27 -0.61
CA ALA A 14 6.60 -0.83 -1.56
C ALA A 14 5.34 -1.66 -1.33
N SER A 15 5.01 -1.94 -0.07
CA SER A 15 3.81 -2.72 0.29
C SER A 15 2.53 -1.99 -0.09
N SER A 16 2.50 -0.67 0.12
CA SER A 16 1.34 0.15 -0.23
C SER A 16 1.15 0.21 -1.74
N ALA A 17 2.22 0.37 -2.49
CA ALA A 17 2.16 0.37 -3.95
C ALA A 17 1.67 -0.98 -4.48
N ALA A 18 2.16 -2.07 -3.91
CA ALA A 18 1.72 -3.42 -4.29
C ALA A 18 0.24 -3.64 -3.99
N LEU A 19 -0.23 -3.16 -2.83
CA LEU A 19 -1.64 -3.27 -2.45
C LEU A 19 -2.55 -2.54 -3.44
N LEU A 20 -2.21 -1.30 -3.79
CA LEU A 20 -2.99 -0.53 -4.75
C LEU A 20 -2.95 -1.16 -6.15
N ASN A 21 -1.81 -1.70 -6.56
CA ASN A 21 -1.70 -2.38 -7.85
C ASN A 21 -2.55 -3.64 -7.89
N ALA A 22 -2.63 -4.38 -6.79
CA ALA A 22 -3.49 -5.55 -6.70
C ALA A 22 -4.96 -5.16 -6.84
N LEU A 23 -5.40 -4.08 -6.21
CA LEU A 23 -6.76 -3.59 -6.34
C LEU A 23 -7.08 -3.14 -7.76
N LYS A 24 -6.13 -2.47 -8.42
CA LYS A 24 -6.30 -2.09 -9.83
C LYS A 24 -6.47 -3.31 -10.72
N GLU A 25 -5.65 -4.33 -10.51
CA GLU A 25 -5.72 -5.57 -11.27
C GLU A 25 -7.10 -6.22 -11.13
N LEU A 26 -7.58 -6.34 -9.91
CA LEU A 26 -8.88 -6.93 -9.63
C LEU A 26 -10.03 -6.11 -10.19
N ALA A 27 -9.89 -4.80 -10.19
CA ALA A 27 -10.92 -3.88 -10.68
C ALA A 27 -10.82 -3.61 -12.18
N HIS A 28 -9.81 -4.17 -12.85
CA HIS A 28 -9.54 -3.91 -14.28
C HIS A 28 -9.31 -2.43 -14.56
N ILE A 29 -8.58 -1.77 -13.67
CA ILE A 29 -8.22 -0.36 -13.80
C ILE A 29 -6.81 -0.28 -14.39
N ASN A 30 -6.62 0.59 -15.38
CA ASN A 30 -5.34 0.81 -16.03
C ASN A 30 -4.30 1.29 -15.00
N ASP A 31 -3.08 0.79 -15.10
CA ASP A 31 -1.98 1.15 -14.20
C ASP A 31 -1.67 2.64 -14.18
N ASP A 32 -1.95 3.34 -15.28
CA ASP A 32 -1.69 4.78 -15.39
C ASP A 32 -2.65 5.64 -14.58
N ILE A 33 -3.77 5.08 -14.12
CA ILE A 33 -4.78 5.83 -13.38
C ILE A 33 -4.45 5.79 -11.90
N PRO A 34 -4.18 6.95 -11.28
CA PRO A 34 -3.93 6.99 -9.84
C PRO A 34 -5.24 6.76 -9.07
N LEU A 35 -5.18 5.94 -8.03
CA LEU A 35 -6.34 5.72 -7.16
C LEU A 35 -6.45 6.78 -6.07
N ILE A 36 -5.35 7.43 -5.74
CA ILE A 36 -5.29 8.45 -4.71
C ILE A 36 -4.53 9.64 -5.29
N SER A 37 -5.16 10.80 -5.26
CA SER A 37 -4.53 12.02 -5.75
C SER A 37 -3.33 12.41 -4.87
N PRO A 38 -2.22 12.92 -5.45
CA PRO A 38 -1.12 13.49 -4.66
C PRO A 38 -1.60 14.57 -3.68
N ASN A 39 -2.67 15.29 -4.01
CA ASN A 39 -3.25 16.30 -3.12
C ASN A 39 -3.79 15.70 -1.82
N ILE A 40 -4.09 14.41 -1.79
CA ILE A 40 -4.50 13.71 -0.57
C ILE A 40 -3.27 13.13 0.14
N ILE A 41 -2.30 12.62 -0.60
CA ILE A 41 -1.12 11.98 -0.03
C ILE A 41 -0.20 13.00 0.65
N GLU A 42 0.04 14.12 0.00
CA GLU A 42 1.01 15.12 0.50
C GLU A 42 0.70 15.67 1.89
N PRO A 43 -0.57 16.00 2.22
CA PRO A 43 -0.88 16.42 3.58
C PRO A 43 -0.59 15.35 4.63
N ILE A 44 -0.80 14.09 4.28
CA ILE A 44 -0.50 12.96 5.18
C ILE A 44 1.01 12.88 5.41
N GLN A 45 1.80 13.04 4.35
CA GLN A 45 3.26 13.04 4.47
C GLN A 45 3.75 14.19 5.36
N LYS A 46 3.16 15.36 5.20
CA LYS A 46 3.49 16.52 6.04
C LYS A 46 3.16 16.27 7.51
N LEU A 47 2.00 15.68 7.77
CA LEU A 47 1.62 15.32 9.13
C LEU A 47 2.64 14.35 9.73
N LYS A 48 3.00 13.31 8.99
CA LYS A 48 3.95 12.30 9.47
C LYS A 48 5.31 12.91 9.82
N VAL A 49 5.84 13.75 8.95
CA VAL A 49 7.18 14.30 9.11
C VAL A 49 7.19 15.48 10.07
N ASN A 50 6.30 16.46 9.86
CA ASN A 50 6.38 17.72 10.59
C ASN A 50 5.75 17.66 11.98
N ALA A 51 4.59 17.02 12.10
CA ALA A 51 3.89 16.96 13.38
C ALA A 51 4.27 15.74 14.21
N LEU A 52 4.44 14.58 13.57
CA LEU A 52 4.71 13.32 14.28
C LEU A 52 6.20 12.96 14.32
N GLY A 53 7.05 13.68 13.58
CA GLY A 53 8.48 13.47 13.62
C GLY A 53 8.98 12.19 12.95
N ASN A 54 8.20 11.59 12.08
CA ASN A 54 8.62 10.41 11.35
C ASN A 54 9.68 10.77 10.32
N HIS A 55 10.67 9.90 10.16
CA HIS A 55 11.71 10.12 9.15
C HIS A 55 11.29 9.69 7.76
N ASN A 56 10.38 8.72 7.66
CA ASN A 56 9.91 8.19 6.39
C ASN A 56 8.57 8.81 6.02
N PRO A 57 8.50 9.64 4.97
CA PRO A 57 7.25 10.28 4.56
C PRO A 57 6.32 9.34 3.78
N ARG A 58 6.82 8.21 3.26
CA ARG A 58 6.02 7.31 2.45
C ARG A 58 4.89 6.71 3.26
N LEU A 59 3.73 6.56 2.63
CA LEU A 59 2.56 5.99 3.29
C LEU A 59 2.71 4.47 3.45
N HIS A 60 2.42 3.99 4.65
CA HIS A 60 2.29 2.57 4.95
C HIS A 60 0.92 2.06 4.50
N THR A 61 0.73 0.75 4.53
CA THR A 61 -0.49 0.12 4.02
C THR A 61 -1.75 0.58 4.72
N ASP A 62 -1.73 0.73 6.04
CA ASP A 62 -2.89 1.21 6.78
C ASP A 62 -3.23 2.65 6.41
N GLU A 63 -2.21 3.49 6.25
CA GLU A 63 -2.40 4.89 5.85
C GLU A 63 -2.96 5.01 4.44
N VAL A 64 -2.47 4.18 3.51
CA VAL A 64 -2.93 4.22 2.13
C VAL A 64 -4.37 3.74 2.01
N LEU A 65 -4.80 2.80 2.85
CA LEU A 65 -6.19 2.35 2.86
C LEU A 65 -7.13 3.45 3.36
N ILE A 66 -6.70 4.22 4.36
CA ILE A 66 -7.47 5.37 4.82
C ILE A 66 -7.59 6.41 3.71
N ALA A 67 -6.48 6.70 3.04
CA ALA A 67 -6.48 7.65 1.92
C ALA A 67 -7.39 7.16 0.78
N LEU A 68 -7.37 5.87 0.50
CA LEU A 68 -8.25 5.28 -0.51
C LEU A 68 -9.72 5.41 -0.12
N ALA A 69 -10.05 5.13 1.13
CA ALA A 69 -11.42 5.26 1.63
C ALA A 69 -11.93 6.69 1.48
N ILE A 70 -11.10 7.67 1.77
CA ILE A 70 -11.44 9.08 1.59
C ILE A 70 -11.64 9.39 0.11
N SER A 71 -10.71 8.96 -0.74
CA SER A 71 -10.78 9.18 -2.18
C SER A 71 -12.03 8.56 -2.81
N ALA A 72 -12.44 7.41 -2.31
CA ALA A 72 -13.62 6.69 -2.79
C ALA A 72 -14.93 7.46 -2.58
N THR A 73 -14.96 8.43 -1.68
CA THR A 73 -16.17 9.23 -1.43
C THR A 73 -16.49 10.16 -2.58
N THR A 74 -15.51 10.56 -3.38
CA THR A 74 -15.70 11.54 -4.45
C THR A 74 -15.22 11.07 -5.82
N ASN A 75 -14.51 9.96 -5.90
CA ASN A 75 -13.94 9.45 -7.15
C ASN A 75 -14.48 8.06 -7.45
N PRO A 76 -15.26 7.89 -8.54
CA PRO A 76 -15.85 6.59 -8.88
C PRO A 76 -14.82 5.49 -9.14
N VAL A 77 -13.66 5.83 -9.70
CA VAL A 77 -12.59 4.85 -9.96
C VAL A 77 -12.01 4.36 -8.64
N SER A 78 -11.73 5.27 -7.72
CA SER A 78 -11.25 4.93 -6.39
C SER A 78 -12.29 4.10 -5.62
N HIS A 79 -13.55 4.44 -5.77
CA HIS A 79 -14.65 3.69 -5.15
C HIS A 79 -14.69 2.25 -5.67
N HIS A 80 -14.55 2.06 -6.98
CA HIS A 80 -14.53 0.73 -7.57
C HIS A 80 -13.36 -0.10 -7.05
N ALA A 81 -12.16 0.50 -6.98
CA ALA A 81 -10.99 -0.17 -6.40
C ALA A 81 -11.22 -0.52 -4.93
N TYR A 82 -11.80 0.38 -4.17
CA TYR A 82 -12.10 0.16 -2.76
C TYR A 82 -13.03 -1.04 -2.57
N GLN A 83 -14.00 -1.20 -3.45
CA GLN A 83 -14.92 -2.33 -3.39
C GLN A 83 -14.23 -3.68 -3.63
N MET A 84 -13.03 -3.67 -4.22
CA MET A 84 -12.28 -4.89 -4.48
C MET A 84 -11.51 -5.40 -3.26
N LEU A 85 -11.53 -4.69 -2.13
CA LEU A 85 -10.80 -5.12 -0.94
C LEU A 85 -11.18 -6.53 -0.51
N ASP A 86 -12.46 -6.90 -0.58
CA ASP A 86 -12.91 -8.24 -0.22
C ASP A 86 -12.38 -9.31 -1.16
N GLN A 87 -12.03 -8.94 -2.38
CA GLN A 87 -11.51 -9.86 -3.38
C GLN A 87 -10.03 -10.20 -3.16
N LEU A 88 -9.37 -9.50 -2.25
CA LEU A 88 -7.98 -9.81 -1.89
C LEU A 88 -7.86 -11.05 -1.03
N ALA A 89 -8.95 -11.49 -0.41
CA ALA A 89 -8.93 -12.70 0.42
C ALA A 89 -8.42 -13.88 -0.40
N ASN A 90 -7.45 -14.61 0.17
CA ASN A 90 -6.79 -15.74 -0.46
C ASN A 90 -5.88 -15.41 -1.66
N CYS A 91 -5.67 -14.14 -1.96
CA CYS A 91 -4.62 -13.75 -2.90
C CYS A 91 -3.26 -13.97 -2.25
N GLU A 92 -2.23 -14.08 -3.08
CA GLU A 92 -0.88 -14.30 -2.60
C GLU A 92 -0.02 -13.06 -2.86
N ALA A 93 0.82 -12.74 -1.88
CA ALA A 93 1.84 -11.72 -2.01
C ALA A 93 3.16 -12.27 -1.51
N HIS A 94 4.25 -11.92 -2.19
CA HIS A 94 5.59 -12.35 -1.80
C HIS A 94 6.50 -11.14 -1.69
N SER A 95 7.19 -11.03 -0.56
CA SER A 95 8.19 -10.00 -0.33
C SER A 95 9.57 -10.64 -0.28
N THR A 96 10.54 -9.99 -0.93
CA THR A 96 11.94 -10.44 -0.90
C THR A 96 12.63 -10.10 0.42
N VAL A 97 11.96 -9.36 1.29
CA VAL A 97 12.47 -8.97 2.61
C VAL A 97 11.35 -9.12 3.64
N ILE A 98 11.74 -9.12 4.92
CA ILE A 98 10.77 -9.12 6.00
C ILE A 98 10.09 -7.75 6.06
N LEU A 99 8.77 -7.74 6.05
CA LEU A 99 7.98 -6.52 6.12
C LEU A 99 7.90 -5.99 7.54
N SER A 100 7.57 -4.70 7.68
CA SER A 100 7.24 -4.12 8.97
C SER A 100 6.02 -4.82 9.56
N SER A 101 5.87 -4.76 10.89
CA SER A 101 4.72 -5.35 11.56
C SER A 101 3.40 -4.71 11.11
N VAL A 102 3.40 -3.41 10.84
CA VAL A 102 2.21 -2.70 10.34
C VAL A 102 1.76 -3.27 9.01
N ASP A 103 2.68 -3.39 8.05
CA ASP A 103 2.34 -3.87 6.72
C ASP A 103 1.95 -5.35 6.74
N ALA A 104 2.68 -6.17 7.48
CA ALA A 104 2.34 -7.59 7.61
C ALA A 104 0.95 -7.77 8.24
N ASN A 105 0.62 -6.98 9.25
CA ASN A 105 -0.70 -7.01 9.88
C ASN A 105 -1.82 -6.62 8.92
N THR A 106 -1.59 -5.62 8.08
CA THR A 106 -2.59 -5.18 7.11
C THR A 106 -2.90 -6.32 6.15
N PHE A 107 -1.89 -6.95 5.57
CA PHE A 107 -2.10 -8.08 4.66
C PHE A 107 -2.84 -9.23 5.35
N ARG A 108 -2.47 -9.53 6.60
CA ARG A 108 -3.14 -10.59 7.36
C ARG A 108 -4.61 -10.28 7.59
N LYS A 109 -4.92 -9.04 7.96
CA LYS A 109 -6.31 -8.61 8.19
C LYS A 109 -7.14 -8.64 6.91
N LEU A 110 -6.51 -8.45 5.77
CA LEU A 110 -7.15 -8.57 4.47
C LEU A 110 -7.21 -10.01 3.96
N HIS A 111 -6.69 -10.96 4.75
CA HIS A 111 -6.64 -12.39 4.41
C HIS A 111 -5.80 -12.68 3.17
N VAL A 112 -4.78 -11.87 2.92
CA VAL A 112 -3.79 -12.11 1.88
C VAL A 112 -2.75 -13.07 2.42
N HIS A 113 -2.41 -14.09 1.64
CA HIS A 113 -1.34 -15.03 1.97
C HIS A 113 0.00 -14.36 1.66
N LEU A 114 0.68 -13.93 2.71
CA LEU A 114 1.95 -13.24 2.60
C LEU A 114 3.10 -14.20 2.90
N THR A 115 4.07 -14.25 2.00
CA THR A 115 5.34 -14.95 2.23
C THR A 115 6.47 -13.93 2.14
N CYS A 116 7.45 -14.09 3.03
CA CYS A 116 8.63 -13.22 3.06
C CYS A 116 9.89 -14.08 3.06
N GLU A 117 10.96 -13.57 2.46
CA GLU A 117 12.26 -14.21 2.59
C GLU A 117 12.83 -13.89 3.98
N ASP A 118 13.64 -14.81 4.50
CA ASP A 118 14.22 -14.71 5.84
C ASP A 118 15.43 -13.78 5.87
N LYS A 119 15.27 -12.59 5.32
CA LYS A 119 16.34 -11.59 5.37
C LYS A 119 15.74 -10.21 5.43
N TYR A 120 16.45 -9.35 6.14
CA TYR A 120 16.06 -7.96 6.25
C TYR A 120 16.59 -7.17 5.06
N GLN A 121 16.02 -6.00 4.84
CA GLN A 121 16.57 -5.05 3.88
C GLN A 121 18.00 -4.70 4.28
N THR A 122 18.80 -4.26 3.30
CA THR A 122 20.14 -3.79 3.59
C THR A 122 20.08 -2.61 4.56
N LYS A 123 21.19 -2.34 5.26
CA LYS A 123 21.25 -1.24 6.22
C LYS A 123 20.78 0.08 5.63
N LYS A 124 21.15 0.35 4.38
CA LYS A 124 20.77 1.60 3.72
C LYS A 124 19.26 1.73 3.52
N LEU A 125 18.59 0.63 3.27
CA LEU A 125 17.15 0.62 3.04
C LEU A 125 16.40 0.39 4.34
N TYR A 126 17.00 -0.33 5.25
CA TYR A 126 16.39 -0.77 6.48
C TYR A 126 16.12 0.35 7.47
N HIS A 127 16.94 1.36 7.45
CA HIS A 127 16.83 2.50 8.36
C HIS A 127 16.02 3.65 7.79
N ASN A 128 15.14 3.37 6.94
CA ASN A 128 14.26 4.39 6.37
C ASN A 128 13.29 4.96 7.40
#